data_aee15ca0fab8e35769bf3ec1bdc5879f
#
_entry.id   aee15ca0fab8e35769bf3ec1bdc5879f
#
_cell.length_a   1.000
_cell.length_b   1.000
_cell.length_c   1.000
_cell.angle_alpha   90.00
_cell.angle_beta   90.00
_cell.angle_gamma   90.00
#
_symmetry.space_group_name_H-M   'P 1'
#
loop_
_entity.id
_entity.type
_entity.pdbx_description
1 polymer ?
#
loop_
_entity_poly.entity_id
_entity_poly.type
_entity_poly.pdbx_seq_one_letter_code
_entity_poly.pdbx_strand_id
1 'polypeptide(L)'
;MMTKIYDLIIIGAGPSGLSTALHLDRFAHDLGLDILILEKSRHPRLKLCAGGILAEGEAILSKLDLDLLEVPHVDVDKAFMNFEGRGMTARLPGAGPIFRVVRRDEFDAWLAGKVRERGIEIREEIAVKSVETLADYAIVKTSQDEFRARVVVGADGSNSVVRRAVEKKARSHVGRALEVITPAIPTAASSHLPHFQKNGGGREGVASFDFLAVPKGISGYVWDFPTQIKGKAMRCWGIYDSNIHQRPNRDPLREVLDAEMAANGYDLDNFELKGHPIRWYEPANAPATDRIILVGDALGVDALLGEGISPALGYGRIAAQAIQHAFENNDFSFREYKARLARSRLGRALSRRTFFAKVLYLFNKARLQGVIWHRMGWLAGLIGVFFVVGWEKKK
;
A
#
# COMPACT_ATOMS: atom_id res chain seq x y z
N MET A 1 -35.49 14.36 -17.32
CA MET A 1 -35.34 13.26 -16.35
C MET A 1 -34.52 13.79 -15.19
N MET A 2 -34.94 13.60 -13.92
CA MET A 2 -34.10 13.94 -12.78
C MET A 2 -32.91 13.01 -12.77
N THR A 3 -31.68 13.56 -12.72
CA THR A 3 -30.46 12.76 -12.66
C THR A 3 -30.42 12.07 -11.30
N LYS A 4 -30.25 10.74 -11.27
CA LYS A 4 -30.15 9.95 -10.04
C LYS A 4 -29.04 10.52 -9.13
N ILE A 5 -29.32 10.68 -7.83
CA ILE A 5 -28.32 11.03 -6.82
C ILE A 5 -28.04 9.76 -6.00
N TYR A 6 -26.82 9.27 -6.06
CA TYR A 6 -26.35 8.16 -5.21
C TYR A 6 -26.13 8.66 -3.77
N ASP A 7 -26.30 7.79 -2.79
CA ASP A 7 -25.86 8.13 -1.45
C ASP A 7 -24.34 8.24 -1.39
N LEU A 8 -23.64 7.31 -2.04
CA LEU A 8 -22.19 7.25 -2.03
C LEU A 8 -21.63 6.89 -3.39
N ILE A 9 -20.61 7.64 -3.83
CA ILE A 9 -19.75 7.21 -4.94
C ILE A 9 -18.33 7.03 -4.43
N ILE A 10 -17.77 5.83 -4.63
CA ILE A 10 -16.38 5.48 -4.34
C ILE A 10 -15.60 5.53 -5.66
N ILE A 11 -14.56 6.36 -5.74
CA ILE A 11 -13.72 6.51 -6.92
C ILE A 11 -12.45 5.71 -6.74
N GLY A 12 -12.35 4.59 -7.48
CA GLY A 12 -11.28 3.61 -7.43
C GLY A 12 -11.66 2.28 -6.75
N ALA A 13 -11.58 1.18 -7.50
CA ALA A 13 -11.78 -0.18 -7.02
C ALA A 13 -10.45 -0.88 -6.71
N GLY A 14 -9.56 -0.20 -5.99
CA GLY A 14 -8.40 -0.77 -5.32
C GLY A 14 -8.75 -1.18 -3.87
N PRO A 15 -7.77 -1.73 -3.11
CA PRO A 15 -8.02 -2.25 -1.75
C PRO A 15 -8.72 -1.26 -0.81
N SER A 16 -8.42 0.04 -0.88
CA SER A 16 -9.05 1.03 0.00
C SER A 16 -10.51 1.30 -0.34
N GLY A 17 -10.85 1.41 -1.63
CA GLY A 17 -12.23 1.63 -2.07
C GLY A 17 -13.10 0.40 -1.81
N LEU A 18 -12.60 -0.79 -2.19
CA LEU A 18 -13.30 -2.05 -1.97
C LEU A 18 -13.47 -2.36 -0.47
N SER A 19 -12.44 -2.12 0.35
CA SER A 19 -12.55 -2.26 1.80
C SER A 19 -13.54 -1.27 2.42
N THR A 20 -13.63 -0.04 1.89
CA THR A 20 -14.64 0.93 2.35
C THR A 20 -16.05 0.42 2.09
N ALA A 21 -16.31 -0.09 0.88
CA ALA A 21 -17.60 -0.66 0.52
C ALA A 21 -17.98 -1.87 1.41
N LEU A 22 -17.05 -2.80 1.60
CA LEU A 22 -17.28 -3.99 2.44
C LEU A 22 -17.54 -3.65 3.92
N HIS A 23 -16.86 -2.64 4.46
CA HIS A 23 -17.11 -2.20 5.83
C HIS A 23 -18.45 -1.44 5.95
N LEU A 24 -18.85 -0.68 4.93
CA LEU A 24 -20.14 -0.02 4.89
C LEU A 24 -21.27 -1.03 4.86
N ASP A 25 -21.19 -2.05 4.03
CA ASP A 25 -22.15 -3.14 4.00
C ASP A 25 -22.31 -3.79 5.40
N ARG A 26 -21.20 -3.98 6.11
CA ARG A 26 -21.23 -4.56 7.46
C ARG A 26 -21.75 -3.62 8.55
N PHE A 27 -21.42 -2.33 8.52
CA PHE A 27 -21.71 -1.39 9.60
C PHE A 27 -22.96 -0.57 9.36
N ALA A 28 -23.32 -0.34 8.12
CA ALA A 28 -24.39 0.53 7.70
C ALA A 28 -25.42 -0.18 6.82
N HIS A 29 -25.49 -1.51 6.93
CA HIS A 29 -26.45 -2.33 6.17
C HIS A 29 -27.88 -1.83 6.33
N ASP A 30 -28.28 -1.50 7.57
CA ASP A 30 -29.62 -1.03 7.92
C ASP A 30 -29.95 0.36 7.34
N LEU A 31 -28.94 1.13 6.90
CA LEU A 31 -29.16 2.42 6.25
C LEU A 31 -29.56 2.27 4.78
N GLY A 32 -29.40 1.11 4.18
CA GLY A 32 -29.80 0.83 2.79
C GLY A 32 -29.15 1.76 1.77
N LEU A 33 -27.86 2.12 1.96
CA LEU A 33 -27.19 3.13 1.14
C LEU A 33 -27.03 2.67 -0.32
N ASP A 34 -27.39 3.54 -1.27
CA ASP A 34 -27.17 3.33 -2.68
C ASP A 34 -25.70 3.68 -3.04
N ILE A 35 -24.87 2.65 -3.15
CA ILE A 35 -23.42 2.76 -3.34
C ILE A 35 -23.02 2.42 -4.77
N LEU A 36 -22.27 3.31 -5.42
CA LEU A 36 -21.65 3.08 -6.72
C LEU A 36 -20.13 3.18 -6.60
N ILE A 37 -19.41 2.20 -7.16
CA ILE A 37 -17.95 2.27 -7.31
C ILE A 37 -17.61 2.53 -8.78
N LEU A 38 -16.75 3.54 -9.03
CA LEU A 38 -16.24 3.86 -10.37
C LEU A 38 -14.76 3.47 -10.44
N GLU A 39 -14.41 2.59 -11.38
CA GLU A 39 -13.04 2.16 -11.65
C GLU A 39 -12.66 2.47 -13.10
N LYS A 40 -11.47 3.03 -13.29
CA LYS A 40 -10.99 3.42 -14.64
C LYS A 40 -10.53 2.25 -15.50
N SER A 41 -10.23 1.11 -14.88
CA SER A 41 -9.75 -0.10 -15.54
C SER A 41 -10.73 -1.25 -15.33
N ARG A 42 -10.56 -2.34 -16.08
CA ARG A 42 -11.33 -3.58 -15.90
C ARG A 42 -10.51 -4.59 -15.11
N HIS A 43 -11.12 -5.25 -14.12
CA HIS A 43 -10.48 -6.35 -13.38
C HIS A 43 -10.53 -7.67 -14.19
N PRO A 44 -9.47 -8.50 -14.09
CA PRO A 44 -8.19 -8.28 -13.41
C PRO A 44 -7.36 -7.23 -14.14
N ARG A 45 -6.70 -6.34 -13.38
CA ARG A 45 -5.89 -5.25 -13.93
C ARG A 45 -4.49 -5.23 -13.33
N LEU A 46 -3.50 -4.91 -14.16
CA LEU A 46 -2.14 -4.74 -13.69
C LEU A 46 -2.05 -3.55 -12.71
N LYS A 47 -1.48 -3.80 -11.54
CA LYS A 47 -1.11 -2.78 -10.56
C LYS A 47 0.26 -3.13 -9.99
N LEU A 48 1.23 -2.25 -10.20
CA LEU A 48 2.59 -2.44 -9.69
C LEU A 48 2.58 -2.44 -8.16
N CYS A 49 3.16 -3.47 -7.57
CA CYS A 49 3.31 -3.64 -6.12
C CYS A 49 4.05 -4.95 -5.85
N ALA A 50 4.99 -4.96 -4.93
CA ALA A 50 5.64 -6.18 -4.46
C ALA A 50 4.67 -7.21 -3.83
N GLY A 51 3.42 -6.79 -3.54
CA GLY A 51 2.33 -7.69 -3.17
C GLY A 51 2.30 -8.11 -1.70
N GLY A 52 3.17 -7.58 -0.85
CA GLY A 52 3.21 -7.97 0.56
C GLY A 52 1.96 -7.55 1.34
N ILE A 53 1.30 -8.51 1.98
CA ILE A 53 0.18 -8.31 2.91
C ILE A 53 0.62 -8.77 4.29
N LEU A 54 0.72 -7.83 5.22
CA LEU A 54 1.08 -8.10 6.61
C LEU A 54 -0.09 -8.71 7.37
N ALA A 55 0.20 -9.26 8.56
CA ALA A 55 -0.80 -9.85 9.45
C ALA A 55 -1.97 -8.91 9.77
N GLU A 56 -1.75 -7.60 9.75
CA GLU A 56 -2.80 -6.58 9.92
C GLU A 56 -3.81 -6.57 8.77
N GLY A 57 -3.32 -6.71 7.53
CA GLY A 57 -4.20 -6.83 6.35
C GLY A 57 -5.06 -8.07 6.44
N GLU A 58 -4.47 -9.21 6.80
CA GLU A 58 -5.22 -10.46 7.02
C GLU A 58 -6.24 -10.32 8.16
N ALA A 59 -5.86 -9.66 9.26
CA ALA A 59 -6.75 -9.42 10.38
C ALA A 59 -7.97 -8.57 10.00
N ILE A 60 -7.80 -7.61 9.08
CA ILE A 60 -8.90 -6.80 8.56
C ILE A 60 -9.80 -7.63 7.66
N LEU A 61 -9.23 -8.42 6.73
CA LEU A 61 -9.99 -9.32 5.86
C LEU A 61 -10.80 -10.33 6.69
N SER A 62 -10.19 -10.96 7.68
CA SER A 62 -10.86 -11.89 8.59
C SER A 62 -12.04 -11.26 9.34
N LYS A 63 -11.95 -9.96 9.69
CA LYS A 63 -13.07 -9.23 10.31
C LYS A 63 -14.20 -8.90 9.35
N LEU A 64 -13.97 -9.02 8.05
CA LEU A 64 -14.96 -8.92 6.98
C LEU A 64 -15.48 -10.30 6.54
N ASP A 65 -15.10 -11.36 7.27
CA ASP A 65 -15.40 -12.76 6.97
C ASP A 65 -14.82 -13.19 5.60
N LEU A 66 -13.62 -12.66 5.27
CA LEU A 66 -12.86 -12.97 4.07
C LEU A 66 -11.55 -13.67 4.43
N ASP A 67 -11.24 -14.74 3.68
CA ASP A 67 -10.01 -15.50 3.85
C ASP A 67 -9.02 -15.20 2.72
N LEU A 68 -7.86 -14.63 3.07
CA LEU A 68 -6.79 -14.35 2.10
C LEU A 68 -6.27 -15.64 1.43
N LEU A 69 -6.44 -16.79 2.05
CA LEU A 69 -6.01 -18.09 1.49
C LEU A 69 -6.80 -18.48 0.22
N GLU A 70 -7.93 -17.85 -0.06
CA GLU A 70 -8.64 -17.98 -1.34
C GLU A 70 -7.85 -17.41 -2.54
N VAL A 71 -6.87 -16.52 -2.26
CA VAL A 71 -6.07 -15.87 -3.30
C VAL A 71 -4.73 -16.59 -3.45
N PRO A 72 -4.26 -16.88 -4.69
CA PRO A 72 -2.92 -17.41 -4.89
C PRO A 72 -1.86 -16.51 -4.25
N HIS A 73 -1.01 -17.08 -3.40
CA HIS A 73 -0.02 -16.35 -2.62
C HIS A 73 1.28 -17.14 -2.44
N VAL A 74 2.30 -16.47 -1.94
CA VAL A 74 3.55 -17.07 -1.48
C VAL A 74 3.75 -16.66 -0.03
N ASP A 75 3.95 -17.64 0.85
CA ASP A 75 4.27 -17.40 2.25
C ASP A 75 5.71 -16.91 2.40
N VAL A 76 5.89 -15.86 3.21
CA VAL A 76 7.20 -15.35 3.60
C VAL A 76 7.44 -15.64 5.06
N ASP A 77 8.28 -16.64 5.31
CA ASP A 77 8.60 -17.09 6.68
C ASP A 77 9.75 -16.30 7.30
N LYS A 78 10.56 -15.65 6.46
CA LYS A 78 11.76 -14.93 6.86
C LYS A 78 11.86 -13.61 6.12
N ALA A 79 12.05 -12.52 6.87
CA ALA A 79 12.40 -11.22 6.32
C ALA A 79 13.86 -10.89 6.69
N PHE A 80 14.71 -10.76 5.68
CA PHE A 80 16.10 -10.40 5.84
C PHE A 80 16.28 -8.89 5.61
N MET A 81 16.49 -8.16 6.69
CA MET A 81 16.79 -6.73 6.66
C MET A 81 18.29 -6.56 6.77
N ASN A 82 18.91 -5.93 5.76
CA ASN A 82 20.36 -5.91 5.66
C ASN A 82 20.90 -4.62 5.06
N PHE A 83 22.21 -4.47 5.19
CA PHE A 83 23.03 -3.50 4.49
C PHE A 83 24.23 -4.24 3.91
N GLU A 84 24.36 -4.25 2.59
CA GLU A 84 25.44 -4.96 1.88
C GLU A 84 25.58 -6.43 2.30
N GLY A 85 24.45 -7.16 2.34
CA GLY A 85 24.41 -8.58 2.63
C GLY A 85 24.65 -8.97 4.10
N ARG A 86 24.73 -8.01 5.03
CA ARG A 86 24.84 -8.27 6.47
C ARG A 86 23.71 -7.58 7.21
N GLY A 87 23.08 -8.30 8.13
CA GLY A 87 21.94 -7.75 8.85
C GLY A 87 21.27 -8.77 9.75
N MET A 88 19.96 -8.61 9.92
CA MET A 88 19.14 -9.45 10.78
C MET A 88 18.07 -10.19 9.97
N THR A 89 17.74 -11.39 10.42
CA THR A 89 16.60 -12.13 9.90
C THR A 89 15.48 -12.11 10.94
N ALA A 90 14.35 -11.52 10.58
CA ALA A 90 13.12 -11.63 11.37
C ALA A 90 12.43 -12.96 11.05
N ARG A 91 11.81 -13.57 12.07
CA ARG A 91 10.95 -14.76 11.99
C ARG A 91 9.88 -14.65 13.07
N LEU A 92 8.74 -15.29 12.85
CA LEU A 92 7.68 -15.45 13.85
C LEU A 92 7.53 -16.95 14.20
N PRO A 93 8.33 -17.50 15.13
CA PRO A 93 8.29 -18.91 15.47
C PRO A 93 6.89 -19.32 15.94
N GLY A 94 6.28 -20.32 15.27
CA GLY A 94 4.97 -20.86 15.64
C GLY A 94 3.75 -20.00 15.32
N ALA A 95 3.92 -18.83 14.70
CA ALA A 95 2.83 -17.89 14.40
C ALA A 95 2.44 -17.82 12.91
N GLY A 96 3.00 -18.69 12.06
CA GLY A 96 2.82 -18.64 10.60
C GLY A 96 3.78 -17.67 9.90
N PRO A 97 3.53 -17.35 8.62
CA PRO A 97 4.38 -16.47 7.85
C PRO A 97 4.39 -15.04 8.42
N ILE A 98 5.48 -14.31 8.21
CA ILE A 98 5.60 -12.89 8.58
C ILE A 98 4.62 -12.05 7.76
N PHE A 99 4.52 -12.37 6.47
CA PHE A 99 3.55 -11.78 5.54
C PHE A 99 3.35 -12.72 4.34
N ARG A 100 2.31 -12.45 3.56
CA ARG A 100 2.03 -13.15 2.31
C ARG A 100 2.21 -12.22 1.13
N VAL A 101 2.78 -12.77 0.04
CA VAL A 101 2.91 -12.04 -1.22
C VAL A 101 1.84 -12.53 -2.19
N VAL A 102 0.99 -11.62 -2.61
CA VAL A 102 -0.06 -11.84 -3.60
C VAL A 102 0.24 -11.08 -4.90
N ARG A 103 -0.35 -11.52 -5.98
CA ARG A 103 -0.44 -10.72 -7.20
C ARG A 103 -1.62 -9.76 -7.08
N ARG A 104 -1.38 -8.48 -7.37
CA ARG A 104 -2.39 -7.43 -7.23
C ARG A 104 -3.52 -7.54 -8.24
N ASP A 105 -3.26 -8.06 -9.42
CA ASP A 105 -4.30 -8.36 -10.41
C ASP A 105 -5.27 -9.42 -9.88
N GLU A 106 -4.78 -10.50 -9.26
CA GLU A 106 -5.56 -11.56 -8.67
C GLU A 106 -6.28 -11.09 -7.38
N PHE A 107 -5.55 -10.44 -6.48
CA PHE A 107 -6.08 -9.96 -5.20
C PHE A 107 -7.16 -8.89 -5.37
N ASP A 108 -6.90 -7.87 -6.22
CA ASP A 108 -7.88 -6.79 -6.43
C ASP A 108 -9.15 -7.32 -7.13
N ALA A 109 -9.00 -8.26 -8.08
CA ALA A 109 -10.13 -8.90 -8.75
C ALA A 109 -10.97 -9.76 -7.79
N TRP A 110 -10.30 -10.55 -6.93
CA TRP A 110 -10.97 -11.33 -5.88
C TRP A 110 -11.77 -10.41 -4.94
N LEU A 111 -11.15 -9.35 -4.44
CA LEU A 111 -11.81 -8.44 -3.52
C LEU A 111 -12.98 -7.69 -4.20
N ALA A 112 -12.87 -7.34 -5.49
CA ALA A 112 -13.96 -6.78 -6.28
C ALA A 112 -15.11 -7.79 -6.46
N GLY A 113 -14.79 -9.07 -6.63
CA GLY A 113 -15.78 -10.16 -6.63
C GLY A 113 -16.58 -10.19 -5.32
N LYS A 114 -15.88 -10.13 -4.16
CA LYS A 114 -16.53 -10.10 -2.84
C LYS A 114 -17.45 -8.90 -2.63
N VAL A 115 -17.12 -7.75 -3.21
CA VAL A 115 -18.00 -6.55 -3.21
C VAL A 115 -19.24 -6.78 -4.07
N ARG A 116 -19.08 -7.36 -5.27
CA ARG A 116 -20.22 -7.68 -6.16
C ARG A 116 -21.15 -8.73 -5.56
N GLU A 117 -20.62 -9.74 -4.85
CA GLU A 117 -21.39 -10.77 -4.13
C GLU A 117 -22.32 -10.13 -3.07
N ARG A 118 -21.99 -8.95 -2.57
CA ARG A 118 -22.82 -8.16 -1.62
C ARG A 118 -23.79 -7.20 -2.31
N GLY A 119 -23.96 -7.30 -3.63
CA GLY A 119 -24.89 -6.47 -4.41
C GLY A 119 -24.44 -5.05 -4.68
N ILE A 120 -23.18 -4.68 -4.34
CA ILE A 120 -22.65 -3.33 -4.58
C ILE A 120 -22.18 -3.20 -6.03
N GLU A 121 -22.68 -2.19 -6.74
CA GLU A 121 -22.37 -1.94 -8.15
C GLU A 121 -20.94 -1.42 -8.33
N ILE A 122 -20.19 -2.06 -9.23
CA ILE A 122 -18.88 -1.58 -9.70
C ILE A 122 -18.97 -1.33 -11.20
N ARG A 123 -18.85 -0.08 -11.61
CA ARG A 123 -18.71 0.29 -13.04
C ARG A 123 -17.24 0.45 -13.37
N GLU A 124 -16.79 -0.41 -14.24
CA GLU A 124 -15.42 -0.43 -14.76
C GLU A 124 -15.30 0.41 -16.04
N GLU A 125 -14.06 0.76 -16.41
CA GLU A 125 -13.72 1.55 -17.59
C GLU A 125 -14.28 2.99 -17.54
N ILE A 126 -14.56 3.49 -16.32
CA ILE A 126 -15.06 4.85 -16.06
C ILE A 126 -13.98 5.69 -15.38
N ALA A 127 -13.31 6.53 -16.16
CA ALA A 127 -12.25 7.41 -15.64
C ALA A 127 -12.83 8.75 -15.15
N VAL A 128 -12.78 8.99 -13.85
CA VAL A 128 -13.16 10.28 -13.25
C VAL A 128 -12.13 11.36 -13.59
N LYS A 129 -12.59 12.53 -13.99
CA LYS A 129 -11.76 13.69 -14.36
C LYS A 129 -11.72 14.77 -13.28
N SER A 130 -12.85 15.03 -12.63
CA SER A 130 -12.95 16.00 -11.53
C SER A 130 -14.11 15.68 -10.60
N VAL A 131 -14.03 16.25 -9.40
CA VAL A 131 -15.12 16.25 -8.41
C VAL A 131 -15.32 17.68 -7.93
N GLU A 132 -16.57 18.11 -7.89
CA GLU A 132 -16.98 19.41 -7.40
C GLU A 132 -18.06 19.22 -6.32
N THR A 133 -17.98 20.00 -5.24
CA THR A 133 -18.98 19.96 -4.17
C THR A 133 -19.97 21.11 -4.30
N LEU A 134 -21.24 20.79 -4.16
CA LEU A 134 -22.35 21.74 -4.01
C LEU A 134 -22.91 21.62 -2.58
N ALA A 135 -23.91 22.46 -2.27
CA ALA A 135 -24.52 22.46 -0.94
C ALA A 135 -25.13 21.09 -0.57
N ASP A 136 -25.84 20.44 -1.50
CA ASP A 136 -26.62 19.23 -1.21
C ASP A 136 -25.98 17.94 -1.71
N TYR A 137 -25.09 18.00 -2.69
CA TYR A 137 -24.41 16.84 -3.29
C TYR A 137 -23.07 17.22 -3.93
N ALA A 138 -22.28 16.23 -4.25
CA ALA A 138 -21.07 16.37 -5.07
C ALA A 138 -21.35 15.89 -6.50
N ILE A 139 -20.69 16.53 -7.47
CA ILE A 139 -20.71 16.18 -8.90
C ILE A 139 -19.42 15.46 -9.22
N VAL A 140 -19.53 14.27 -9.79
CA VAL A 140 -18.41 13.46 -10.28
C VAL A 140 -18.44 13.47 -11.81
N LYS A 141 -17.48 14.17 -12.41
CA LYS A 141 -17.38 14.28 -13.88
C LYS A 141 -16.43 13.22 -14.45
N THR A 142 -16.88 12.52 -15.46
CA THR A 142 -16.09 11.56 -16.22
C THR A 142 -15.83 12.06 -17.65
N SER A 143 -15.26 11.24 -18.52
CA SER A 143 -15.13 11.56 -19.93
C SER A 143 -16.43 11.40 -20.73
N GLN A 144 -17.41 10.67 -20.18
CA GLN A 144 -18.63 10.26 -20.87
C GLN A 144 -19.88 10.84 -20.20
N ASP A 145 -19.91 10.79 -18.84
CA ASP A 145 -21.10 11.08 -18.03
C ASP A 145 -20.79 11.96 -16.81
N GLU A 146 -21.85 12.46 -16.21
CA GLU A 146 -21.84 13.13 -14.91
C GLU A 146 -22.69 12.33 -13.92
N PHE A 147 -22.08 12.04 -12.74
CA PHE A 147 -22.76 11.39 -11.63
C PHE A 147 -22.91 12.36 -10.46
N ARG A 148 -23.91 12.12 -9.63
CA ARG A 148 -24.17 12.92 -8.41
C ARG A 148 -24.23 12.02 -7.19
N ALA A 149 -23.62 12.45 -6.09
CA ALA A 149 -23.65 11.72 -4.83
C ALA A 149 -23.72 12.64 -3.61
N ARG A 150 -24.34 12.17 -2.54
CA ARG A 150 -24.34 12.88 -1.25
C ARG A 150 -22.93 12.89 -0.65
N VAL A 151 -22.18 11.80 -0.84
CA VAL A 151 -20.79 11.64 -0.37
C VAL A 151 -19.92 11.03 -1.47
N VAL A 152 -18.67 11.48 -1.56
CA VAL A 152 -17.64 10.92 -2.46
C VAL A 152 -16.46 10.43 -1.63
N VAL A 153 -15.99 9.21 -1.92
CA VAL A 153 -14.76 8.64 -1.38
C VAL A 153 -13.68 8.63 -2.47
N GLY A 154 -12.59 9.34 -2.24
CA GLY A 154 -11.41 9.30 -3.10
C GLY A 154 -10.50 8.14 -2.72
N ALA A 155 -10.56 7.06 -3.50
CA ALA A 155 -9.75 5.85 -3.39
C ALA A 155 -8.91 5.61 -4.67
N ASP A 156 -8.66 6.66 -5.44
CA ASP A 156 -8.13 6.67 -6.81
C ASP A 156 -6.59 6.69 -6.87
N GLY A 157 -5.93 6.36 -5.74
CA GLY A 157 -4.50 6.09 -5.69
C GLY A 157 -3.63 7.34 -5.62
N SER A 158 -2.32 7.18 -5.80
CA SER A 158 -1.30 8.21 -5.58
C SER A 158 -1.47 9.46 -6.45
N ASN A 159 -2.04 9.30 -7.67
CA ASN A 159 -2.32 10.38 -8.61
C ASN A 159 -3.77 10.88 -8.52
N SER A 160 -4.37 10.78 -7.35
CA SER A 160 -5.78 11.10 -7.08
C SER A 160 -6.25 12.43 -7.69
N VAL A 161 -7.32 12.35 -8.46
CA VAL A 161 -8.06 13.54 -8.93
C VAL A 161 -8.97 14.09 -7.84
N VAL A 162 -9.52 13.19 -6.99
CA VAL A 162 -10.41 13.58 -5.88
C VAL A 162 -9.64 14.41 -4.85
N ARG A 163 -8.38 14.07 -4.56
CA ARG A 163 -7.56 14.85 -3.65
C ARG A 163 -7.39 16.31 -4.06
N ARG A 164 -7.41 16.63 -5.34
CA ARG A 164 -7.32 18.03 -5.82
C ARG A 164 -8.53 18.87 -5.40
N ALA A 165 -9.68 18.23 -5.19
CA ALA A 165 -10.87 18.92 -4.66
C ALA A 165 -10.76 19.17 -3.15
N VAL A 166 -10.03 18.30 -2.42
CA VAL A 166 -9.81 18.43 -0.96
C VAL A 166 -8.65 19.40 -0.66
N GLU A 167 -7.56 19.30 -1.41
CA GLU A 167 -6.29 19.98 -1.13
C GLU A 167 -5.79 20.76 -2.35
N LYS A 168 -6.16 22.05 -2.45
CA LYS A 168 -5.75 22.92 -3.58
C LYS A 168 -4.25 23.21 -3.65
N LYS A 169 -3.52 23.12 -2.54
CA LYS A 169 -2.07 23.39 -2.41
C LYS A 169 -1.34 22.25 -1.72
N ALA A 170 -1.59 21.00 -2.15
CA ALA A 170 -0.93 19.86 -1.55
C ALA A 170 0.59 19.90 -1.74
N ARG A 171 1.36 19.83 -0.64
CA ARG A 171 2.78 19.50 -0.70
C ARG A 171 2.93 18.10 -1.29
N SER A 172 3.90 17.93 -2.18
CA SER A 172 4.11 16.64 -2.83
C SER A 172 4.84 15.69 -1.88
N HIS A 173 4.10 14.83 -1.18
CA HIS A 173 4.64 13.74 -0.37
C HIS A 173 4.59 12.46 -1.19
N VAL A 174 5.38 12.43 -2.28
CA VAL A 174 5.39 11.31 -3.24
C VAL A 174 6.77 10.72 -3.32
N GLY A 175 6.86 9.44 -2.96
CA GLY A 175 7.97 8.55 -3.24
C GLY A 175 7.83 7.91 -4.62
N ARG A 176 8.84 7.15 -5.01
CA ARG A 176 8.90 6.40 -6.25
C ARG A 176 9.29 4.97 -5.97
N ALA A 177 8.69 4.04 -6.68
CA ALA A 177 9.11 2.66 -6.73
C ALA A 177 9.36 2.25 -8.18
N LEU A 178 10.42 1.48 -8.39
CA LEU A 178 10.66 0.73 -9.63
C LEU A 178 10.55 -0.75 -9.30
N GLU A 179 10.01 -1.53 -10.22
CA GLU A 179 9.73 -2.94 -10.02
C GLU A 179 9.97 -3.74 -11.30
N VAL A 180 10.48 -4.95 -11.13
CA VAL A 180 10.67 -5.93 -12.19
C VAL A 180 10.39 -7.33 -11.65
N ILE A 181 9.82 -8.20 -12.47
CA ILE A 181 9.57 -9.61 -12.12
C ILE A 181 10.49 -10.49 -12.96
N THR A 182 11.22 -11.39 -12.28
CA THR A 182 12.17 -12.31 -12.90
C THR A 182 11.81 -13.76 -12.55
N PRO A 183 12.20 -14.75 -13.37
CA PRO A 183 12.18 -16.15 -12.94
C PRO A 183 13.00 -16.34 -11.65
N ALA A 184 12.57 -17.24 -10.76
CA ALA A 184 13.40 -17.64 -9.64
C ALA A 184 14.58 -18.50 -10.13
N ILE A 185 15.81 -18.16 -9.74
CA ILE A 185 16.99 -19.00 -10.02
C ILE A 185 16.94 -20.20 -9.08
N PRO A 186 17.02 -21.45 -9.59
CA PRO A 186 17.04 -22.65 -8.77
C PRO A 186 18.17 -22.61 -7.73
N THR A 187 17.92 -23.13 -6.53
CA THR A 187 18.85 -23.11 -5.38
C THR A 187 20.22 -23.71 -5.69
N ALA A 188 20.26 -24.75 -6.53
CA ALA A 188 21.52 -25.36 -6.96
C ALA A 188 22.42 -24.43 -7.79
N ALA A 189 21.84 -23.51 -8.58
CA ALA A 189 22.58 -22.51 -9.36
C ALA A 189 22.92 -21.25 -8.53
N SER A 190 22.23 -21.01 -7.42
CA SER A 190 22.47 -19.85 -6.55
C SER A 190 23.57 -20.05 -5.51
N SER A 191 24.18 -21.24 -5.40
CA SER A 191 25.20 -21.57 -4.41
C SER A 191 26.49 -20.75 -4.54
N HIS A 192 26.70 -20.08 -5.67
CA HIS A 192 27.88 -19.25 -5.96
C HIS A 192 27.64 -17.74 -5.76
N LEU A 193 26.41 -17.31 -5.38
CA LEU A 193 26.08 -15.90 -5.23
C LEU A 193 26.47 -15.40 -3.81
N PRO A 194 27.32 -14.34 -3.73
CA PRO A 194 28.02 -13.98 -2.46
C PRO A 194 27.11 -13.53 -1.33
N HIS A 195 25.93 -13.01 -1.60
CA HIS A 195 25.08 -12.35 -0.60
C HIS A 195 24.12 -13.28 0.16
N PHE A 196 23.79 -14.47 -0.38
CA PHE A 196 22.83 -15.41 0.22
C PHE A 196 23.45 -16.63 0.92
N GLN A 197 24.72 -16.93 0.70
CA GLN A 197 25.36 -18.14 1.26
C GLN A 197 25.49 -18.18 2.79
N LYS A 198 25.46 -17.04 3.48
CA LYS A 198 25.75 -17.00 4.93
C LYS A 198 24.58 -17.39 5.84
N ASN A 199 23.36 -17.50 5.34
CA ASN A 199 22.17 -17.76 6.18
C ASN A 199 21.46 -19.10 5.96
N GLY A 200 22.07 -20.05 5.26
CA GLY A 200 21.73 -21.49 5.30
C GLY A 200 20.31 -21.87 4.85
N GLY A 201 19.73 -21.19 3.88
CA GLY A 201 18.41 -21.56 3.35
C GLY A 201 18.20 -21.07 1.92
N GLY A 202 17.53 -21.88 1.10
CA GLY A 202 17.11 -21.48 -0.24
C GLY A 202 16.29 -20.18 -0.21
N ARG A 203 16.17 -19.52 -1.39
CA ARG A 203 15.40 -18.26 -1.54
C ARG A 203 13.89 -18.42 -1.37
N GLU A 204 13.39 -19.66 -1.29
CA GLU A 204 11.97 -19.94 -1.05
C GLU A 204 11.55 -19.43 0.33
N GLY A 205 10.44 -18.71 0.40
CA GLY A 205 9.90 -18.15 1.64
C GLY A 205 10.76 -17.05 2.30
N VAL A 206 11.77 -16.49 1.59
CA VAL A 206 12.62 -15.41 2.10
C VAL A 206 12.40 -14.13 1.30
N ALA A 207 12.04 -13.05 1.98
CA ALA A 207 12.05 -11.69 1.44
C ALA A 207 13.28 -10.94 1.94
N SER A 208 13.92 -10.17 1.07
CA SER A 208 15.06 -9.32 1.40
C SER A 208 14.72 -7.85 1.27
N PHE A 209 15.26 -7.06 2.21
CA PHE A 209 15.22 -5.60 2.25
C PHE A 209 16.65 -5.11 2.43
N ASP A 210 17.27 -4.59 1.37
CA ASP A 210 18.64 -4.09 1.44
C ASP A 210 18.68 -2.56 1.44
N PHE A 211 19.24 -2.00 2.50
CA PHE A 211 19.37 -0.56 2.71
C PHE A 211 20.62 0.04 2.06
N LEU A 212 21.31 -0.69 1.18
CA LEU A 212 22.47 -0.22 0.43
C LEU A 212 22.20 1.06 -0.39
N ALA A 213 20.91 1.32 -0.69
CA ALA A 213 20.49 2.51 -1.40
C ALA A 213 20.60 3.81 -0.55
N VAL A 214 20.60 3.70 0.77
CA VAL A 214 20.57 4.88 1.67
C VAL A 214 21.82 5.75 1.54
N PRO A 215 23.07 5.23 1.53
CA PRO A 215 24.27 6.04 1.29
C PRO A 215 24.32 6.68 -0.08
N LYS A 216 23.60 6.14 -1.07
CA LYS A 216 23.46 6.68 -2.42
C LYS A 216 22.44 7.83 -2.52
N GLY A 217 22.00 8.34 -1.37
CA GLY A 217 21.05 9.47 -1.27
C GLY A 217 19.59 9.09 -1.39
N ILE A 218 19.26 7.80 -1.50
CA ILE A 218 17.91 7.27 -1.64
C ILE A 218 17.32 7.04 -0.26
N SER A 219 16.14 7.60 0.02
CA SER A 219 15.43 7.40 1.29
C SER A 219 14.54 6.17 1.23
N GLY A 220 15.17 4.98 1.17
CA GLY A 220 14.48 3.73 0.92
C GLY A 220 15.41 2.52 0.90
N TYR A 221 15.05 1.51 0.15
CA TYR A 221 15.75 0.22 0.10
C TYR A 221 15.50 -0.49 -1.23
N VAL A 222 16.34 -1.47 -1.56
CA VAL A 222 16.09 -2.46 -2.61
C VAL A 222 15.38 -3.66 -1.99
N TRP A 223 14.36 -4.19 -2.66
CA TRP A 223 13.71 -5.43 -2.23
C TRP A 223 13.89 -6.56 -3.23
N ASP A 224 13.87 -7.78 -2.72
CA ASP A 224 13.76 -9.03 -3.45
C ASP A 224 12.75 -9.93 -2.73
N PHE A 225 11.53 -10.07 -3.28
CA PHE A 225 10.45 -10.84 -2.67
C PHE A 225 10.11 -12.06 -3.52
N PRO A 226 9.81 -13.21 -2.89
CA PRO A 226 9.24 -14.34 -3.60
C PRO A 226 7.85 -13.96 -4.12
N THR A 227 7.53 -14.38 -5.32
CA THR A 227 6.19 -14.23 -5.91
C THR A 227 5.90 -15.40 -6.84
N GLN A 228 4.70 -15.43 -7.41
CA GLN A 228 4.33 -16.46 -8.38
C GLN A 228 3.58 -15.85 -9.58
N ILE A 229 3.63 -16.50 -10.73
CA ILE A 229 2.77 -16.23 -11.88
C ILE A 229 2.22 -17.57 -12.36
N LYS A 230 0.90 -17.76 -12.26
CA LYS A 230 0.22 -19.00 -12.63
C LYS A 230 0.85 -20.26 -12.00
N GLY A 231 1.17 -20.18 -10.70
CA GLY A 231 1.82 -21.24 -9.95
C GLY A 231 3.33 -21.42 -10.19
N LYS A 232 3.92 -20.67 -11.13
CA LYS A 232 5.36 -20.71 -11.38
C LYS A 232 6.10 -19.77 -10.44
N ALA A 233 7.12 -20.27 -9.74
CA ALA A 233 7.95 -19.47 -8.83
C ALA A 233 8.69 -18.35 -9.58
N MET A 234 8.55 -17.14 -9.08
CA MET A 234 9.15 -15.92 -9.61
C MET A 234 9.77 -15.11 -8.47
N ARG A 235 10.52 -14.06 -8.81
CA ARG A 235 11.01 -13.04 -7.87
C ARG A 235 10.51 -11.66 -8.30
N CYS A 236 10.08 -10.87 -7.34
CA CYS A 236 9.76 -9.47 -7.53
C CYS A 236 10.89 -8.63 -6.94
N TRP A 237 11.68 -8.04 -7.82
CA TRP A 237 12.74 -7.09 -7.47
C TRP A 237 12.24 -5.67 -7.59
N GLY A 238 12.78 -4.79 -6.77
CA GLY A 238 12.55 -3.39 -6.97
C GLY A 238 13.30 -2.49 -5.99
N ILE A 239 13.10 -1.19 -6.17
CA ILE A 239 13.68 -0.15 -5.33
C ILE A 239 12.62 0.87 -4.95
N TYR A 240 12.57 1.21 -3.67
CA TYR A 240 11.73 2.25 -3.11
C TYR A 240 12.56 3.45 -2.70
N ASP A 241 12.06 4.66 -3.03
CA ASP A 241 12.55 5.92 -2.51
C ASP A 241 11.35 6.75 -2.05
N SER A 242 11.20 6.94 -0.75
CA SER A 242 10.19 7.84 -0.18
C SER A 242 10.41 9.29 -0.58
N ASN A 243 11.64 9.65 -0.97
CA ASN A 243 12.07 11.02 -1.25
C ASN A 243 11.78 11.99 -0.08
N ILE A 244 11.72 11.47 1.15
CA ILE A 244 11.28 12.23 2.34
C ILE A 244 12.23 13.39 2.67
N HIS A 245 13.51 13.24 2.31
CA HIS A 245 14.55 14.28 2.51
C HIS A 245 14.83 15.11 1.25
N GLN A 246 14.17 14.83 0.10
CA GLN A 246 14.26 15.57 -1.14
C GLN A 246 15.72 15.87 -1.58
N ARG A 247 16.61 14.88 -1.47
CA ARG A 247 18.03 15.04 -1.77
C ARG A 247 18.26 15.26 -3.26
N PRO A 248 18.95 16.34 -3.67
CA PRO A 248 19.18 16.64 -5.08
C PRO A 248 20.22 15.70 -5.74
N ASN A 249 21.24 15.28 -4.98
CA ASN A 249 22.36 14.47 -5.45
C ASN A 249 22.19 13.00 -5.03
N ARG A 250 21.12 12.35 -5.52
CA ARG A 250 20.92 10.93 -5.33
C ARG A 250 21.25 10.17 -6.60
N ASP A 251 21.74 8.94 -6.44
CA ASP A 251 21.98 8.07 -7.57
C ASP A 251 20.64 7.73 -8.28
N PRO A 252 20.65 7.51 -9.60
CA PRO A 252 19.47 7.06 -10.33
C PRO A 252 18.97 5.71 -9.79
N LEU A 253 17.67 5.61 -9.50
CA LEU A 253 17.07 4.39 -8.93
C LEU A 253 17.32 3.16 -9.80
N ARG A 254 17.27 3.32 -11.15
CA ARG A 254 17.52 2.23 -12.08
C ARG A 254 18.93 1.67 -11.93
N GLU A 255 19.96 2.51 -11.86
CA GLU A 255 21.36 2.09 -11.74
C GLU A 255 21.63 1.36 -10.44
N VAL A 256 21.01 1.81 -9.33
CA VAL A 256 21.13 1.14 -8.03
C VAL A 256 20.47 -0.23 -8.03
N LEU A 257 19.26 -0.33 -8.63
CA LEU A 257 18.56 -1.61 -8.76
C LEU A 257 19.32 -2.58 -9.70
N ASP A 258 19.82 -2.09 -10.83
CA ASP A 258 20.56 -2.88 -11.80
C ASP A 258 21.83 -3.47 -11.18
N ALA A 259 22.62 -2.67 -10.48
CA ALA A 259 23.82 -3.14 -9.78
C ALA A 259 23.50 -4.25 -8.76
N GLU A 260 22.39 -4.13 -8.01
CA GLU A 260 22.00 -5.15 -7.05
C GLU A 260 21.50 -6.43 -7.75
N MET A 261 20.72 -6.29 -8.82
CA MET A 261 20.27 -7.43 -9.61
C MET A 261 21.42 -8.16 -10.27
N ALA A 262 22.40 -7.42 -10.85
CA ALA A 262 23.60 -7.99 -11.45
C ALA A 262 24.43 -8.78 -10.43
N ALA A 263 24.60 -8.27 -9.20
CA ALA A 263 25.28 -8.97 -8.12
C ALA A 263 24.55 -10.29 -7.72
N ASN A 264 23.29 -10.43 -8.09
CA ASN A 264 22.44 -11.60 -7.85
C ASN A 264 22.21 -12.44 -9.12
N GLY A 265 22.95 -12.19 -10.21
CA GLY A 265 22.94 -12.99 -11.44
C GLY A 265 21.80 -12.67 -12.40
N TYR A 266 21.19 -11.50 -12.28
CA TYR A 266 20.16 -11.01 -13.20
C TYR A 266 20.68 -9.79 -13.97
N ASP A 267 20.38 -9.74 -15.26
CA ASP A 267 20.60 -8.58 -16.10
C ASP A 267 19.25 -7.86 -16.27
N LEU A 268 19.16 -6.62 -15.76
CA LEU A 268 17.93 -5.85 -15.75
C LEU A 268 17.41 -5.55 -17.15
N ASP A 269 18.29 -5.44 -18.14
CA ASP A 269 17.90 -5.12 -19.52
C ASP A 269 17.11 -6.25 -20.20
N ASN A 270 17.14 -7.47 -19.65
CA ASN A 270 16.35 -8.59 -20.11
C ASN A 270 14.91 -8.60 -19.60
N PHE A 271 14.50 -7.61 -18.79
CA PHE A 271 13.19 -7.58 -18.13
C PHE A 271 12.50 -6.22 -18.26
N GLU A 272 11.18 -6.21 -18.19
CA GLU A 272 10.37 -4.99 -18.25
C GLU A 272 10.39 -4.26 -16.90
N LEU A 273 11.16 -3.17 -16.79
CA LEU A 273 11.18 -2.29 -15.63
C LEU A 273 9.98 -1.35 -15.65
N LYS A 274 9.20 -1.34 -14.58
CA LYS A 274 8.03 -0.47 -14.40
C LYS A 274 8.19 0.45 -13.19
N GLY A 275 7.60 1.65 -13.25
CA GLY A 275 7.66 2.63 -12.17
C GLY A 275 6.28 3.03 -11.67
N HIS A 276 6.18 3.31 -10.37
CA HIS A 276 4.95 3.75 -9.75
C HIS A 276 5.20 4.80 -8.67
N PRO A 277 4.39 5.90 -8.61
CA PRO A 277 4.44 6.82 -7.49
C PRO A 277 3.75 6.22 -6.27
N ILE A 278 4.33 6.41 -5.08
CA ILE A 278 3.75 6.05 -3.79
C ILE A 278 3.59 7.33 -2.98
N ARG A 279 2.35 7.69 -2.67
CA ARG A 279 2.08 8.80 -1.75
C ARG A 279 2.16 8.29 -0.33
N TRP A 280 2.99 8.94 0.49
CA TRP A 280 3.06 8.61 1.90
C TRP A 280 2.28 9.58 2.78
N TYR A 281 1.86 9.08 3.93
CA TYR A 281 0.99 9.76 4.88
C TYR A 281 1.74 10.89 5.60
N GLU A 282 1.15 12.07 5.60
CA GLU A 282 1.60 13.21 6.40
C GLU A 282 0.43 13.69 7.26
N PRO A 283 0.57 13.69 8.61
CA PRO A 283 -0.51 14.08 9.51
C PRO A 283 -1.05 15.50 9.30
N ALA A 284 -0.25 16.39 8.71
CA ALA A 284 -0.64 17.77 8.43
C ALA A 284 -1.67 17.88 7.29
N ASN A 285 -1.70 16.91 6.35
CA ASN A 285 -2.59 16.95 5.18
C ASN A 285 -4.07 16.92 5.59
N ALA A 286 -4.92 17.51 4.74
CA ALA A 286 -6.36 17.44 4.89
C ALA A 286 -6.89 16.09 4.35
N PRO A 287 -7.53 15.24 5.17
CA PRO A 287 -8.07 13.98 4.70
C PRO A 287 -9.49 14.09 4.16
N ALA A 288 -10.15 15.24 4.31
CA ALA A 288 -11.54 15.46 3.93
C ALA A 288 -11.85 16.94 3.72
N THR A 289 -12.93 17.18 3.03
CA THR A 289 -13.69 18.43 2.96
C THR A 289 -15.19 18.08 2.96
N ASP A 290 -16.08 19.09 2.87
CA ASP A 290 -17.50 18.83 2.79
C ASP A 290 -17.82 17.82 1.67
N ARG A 291 -18.54 16.76 2.04
CA ARG A 291 -18.98 15.65 1.15
C ARG A 291 -17.88 14.79 0.54
N ILE A 292 -16.60 15.02 0.83
CA ILE A 292 -15.50 14.26 0.26
C ILE A 292 -14.57 13.78 1.37
N ILE A 293 -14.21 12.48 1.36
CA ILE A 293 -13.14 11.90 2.18
C ILE A 293 -12.12 11.18 1.30
N LEU A 294 -10.87 11.14 1.73
CA LEU A 294 -9.77 10.45 1.06
C LEU A 294 -9.34 9.21 1.84
N VAL A 295 -9.00 8.14 1.11
CA VAL A 295 -8.53 6.87 1.67
C VAL A 295 -7.36 6.30 0.87
N GLY A 296 -6.59 5.41 1.50
CA GLY A 296 -5.46 4.73 0.85
C GLY A 296 -4.41 5.70 0.31
N ASP A 297 -3.82 5.37 -0.83
CA ASP A 297 -2.77 6.19 -1.48
C ASP A 297 -3.25 7.59 -1.87
N ALA A 298 -4.55 7.83 -2.02
CA ALA A 298 -5.07 9.16 -2.29
C ALA A 298 -4.79 10.12 -1.13
N LEU A 299 -4.81 9.62 0.11
CA LEU A 299 -4.41 10.36 1.30
C LEU A 299 -2.93 10.14 1.65
N GLY A 300 -2.46 8.91 1.54
CA GLY A 300 -1.09 8.49 1.78
C GLY A 300 -0.99 7.24 2.65
N VAL A 301 0.05 6.46 2.41
CA VAL A 301 0.34 5.19 3.08
C VAL A 301 1.70 5.24 3.77
N ASP A 302 2.35 4.11 4.00
CA ASP A 302 3.59 4.02 4.76
C ASP A 302 4.77 4.73 4.08
N ALA A 303 5.40 5.66 4.78
CA ALA A 303 6.60 6.38 4.34
C ALA A 303 7.89 5.56 4.55
N LEU A 304 7.90 4.60 5.49
CA LEU A 304 9.11 3.89 5.89
C LEU A 304 9.46 2.76 4.92
N LEU A 305 8.49 1.89 4.64
CA LEU A 305 8.67 0.71 3.79
C LEU A 305 7.82 0.76 2.51
N GLY A 306 7.01 1.81 2.30
CA GLY A 306 6.13 1.90 1.13
C GLY A 306 4.98 0.89 1.16
N GLU A 307 4.70 0.27 2.33
CA GLU A 307 3.61 -0.69 2.47
C GLU A 307 2.27 0.01 2.27
N GLY A 308 1.49 -0.49 1.30
CA GLY A 308 0.24 0.16 0.89
C GLY A 308 -1.01 -0.68 1.10
N ILE A 309 -0.95 -2.02 1.02
CA ILE A 309 -2.15 -2.87 0.98
C ILE A 309 -2.84 -2.92 2.34
N SER A 310 -2.13 -3.27 3.42
CA SER A 310 -2.73 -3.35 4.75
C SER A 310 -3.23 -1.99 5.26
N PRO A 311 -2.51 -0.87 5.09
CA PRO A 311 -3.06 0.46 5.35
C PRO A 311 -4.29 0.79 4.51
N ALA A 312 -4.30 0.44 3.21
CA ALA A 312 -5.45 0.69 2.35
C ALA A 312 -6.71 -0.03 2.84
N LEU A 313 -6.58 -1.30 3.26
CA LEU A 313 -7.66 -2.04 3.89
C LEU A 313 -8.12 -1.38 5.22
N GLY A 314 -7.16 -0.91 6.03
CA GLY A 314 -7.45 -0.25 7.31
C GLY A 314 -8.18 1.08 7.18
N TYR A 315 -7.92 1.84 6.13
CA TYR A 315 -8.65 3.07 5.83
C TYR A 315 -10.14 2.82 5.62
N GLY A 316 -10.49 1.70 4.95
CA GLY A 316 -11.87 1.35 4.65
C GLY A 316 -12.76 1.34 5.89
N ARG A 317 -12.27 0.72 6.99
CA ARG A 317 -13.01 0.70 8.27
C ARG A 317 -13.25 2.10 8.85
N ILE A 318 -12.23 2.96 8.81
CA ILE A 318 -12.32 4.30 9.41
C ILE A 318 -13.25 5.19 8.58
N ALA A 319 -13.16 5.07 7.25
CA ALA A 319 -14.04 5.77 6.32
C ALA A 319 -15.50 5.33 6.48
N ALA A 320 -15.75 4.02 6.55
CA ALA A 320 -17.10 3.48 6.74
C ALA A 320 -17.76 4.01 8.02
N GLN A 321 -17.03 4.04 9.14
CA GLN A 321 -17.52 4.60 10.39
C GLN A 321 -17.81 6.11 10.32
N ALA A 322 -17.00 6.86 9.57
CA ALA A 322 -17.22 8.29 9.37
C ALA A 322 -18.44 8.55 8.48
N ILE A 323 -18.61 7.75 7.42
CA ILE A 323 -19.75 7.82 6.52
C ILE A 323 -21.03 7.43 7.23
N GLN A 324 -21.05 6.33 7.98
CA GLN A 324 -22.19 5.91 8.79
C GLN A 324 -22.63 7.06 9.70
N HIS A 325 -21.70 7.64 10.46
CA HIS A 325 -21.99 8.76 11.35
C HIS A 325 -22.55 9.99 10.60
N ALA A 326 -22.03 10.28 9.39
CA ALA A 326 -22.51 11.38 8.57
C ALA A 326 -23.98 11.19 8.14
N PHE A 327 -24.37 9.99 7.76
CA PHE A 327 -25.75 9.67 7.37
C PHE A 327 -26.70 9.64 8.57
N GLU A 328 -26.29 9.07 9.71
CA GLU A 328 -27.08 9.04 10.95
C GLU A 328 -27.39 10.45 11.47
N ASN A 329 -26.45 11.39 11.33
CA ASN A 329 -26.58 12.75 11.86
C ASN A 329 -26.90 13.81 10.78
N ASN A 330 -27.02 13.40 9.53
CA ASN A 330 -27.16 14.30 8.37
C ASN A 330 -26.09 15.42 8.31
N ASP A 331 -24.87 15.11 8.78
CA ASP A 331 -23.70 16.01 8.75
C ASP A 331 -22.62 15.47 7.82
N PHE A 332 -22.53 16.04 6.64
CA PHE A 332 -21.58 15.65 5.59
C PHE A 332 -20.33 16.55 5.55
N SER A 333 -20.06 17.31 6.60
CA SER A 333 -18.87 18.19 6.68
C SER A 333 -17.56 17.45 6.88
N PHE A 334 -17.59 16.23 7.39
CA PHE A 334 -16.44 15.39 7.73
C PHE A 334 -15.34 16.08 8.56
N ARG A 335 -15.68 17.14 9.31
CA ARG A 335 -14.73 17.92 10.14
C ARG A 335 -13.99 17.04 11.15
N GLU A 336 -14.65 15.99 11.67
CA GLU A 336 -14.06 15.08 12.63
C GLU A 336 -13.19 13.98 12.01
N TYR A 337 -13.23 13.78 10.69
CA TYR A 337 -12.56 12.65 10.05
C TYR A 337 -11.05 12.67 10.31
N LYS A 338 -10.40 13.84 10.29
CA LYS A 338 -8.97 13.99 10.62
C LYS A 338 -8.66 13.52 12.05
N ALA A 339 -9.46 13.92 13.02
CA ALA A 339 -9.28 13.52 14.41
C ALA A 339 -9.56 12.02 14.61
N ARG A 340 -10.59 11.48 13.97
CA ARG A 340 -10.91 10.06 13.97
C ARG A 340 -9.76 9.23 13.41
N LEU A 341 -9.21 9.61 12.25
CA LEU A 341 -8.05 8.97 11.66
C LEU A 341 -6.83 9.03 12.59
N ALA A 342 -6.47 10.20 13.08
CA ALA A 342 -5.30 10.40 13.95
C ALA A 342 -5.39 9.58 15.26
N ARG A 343 -6.58 9.41 15.83
CA ARG A 343 -6.83 8.60 17.03
C ARG A 343 -6.92 7.10 16.74
N SER A 344 -7.10 6.70 15.49
CA SER A 344 -7.17 5.29 15.10
C SER A 344 -5.82 4.59 15.28
N ARG A 345 -5.85 3.25 15.35
CA ARG A 345 -4.61 2.46 15.36
C ARG A 345 -3.79 2.67 14.09
N LEU A 346 -4.46 2.71 12.92
CA LEU A 346 -3.83 2.96 11.63
C LEU A 346 -3.16 4.34 11.59
N GLY A 347 -3.87 5.42 11.95
CA GLY A 347 -3.32 6.78 11.89
C GLY A 347 -2.11 6.97 12.80
N ARG A 348 -2.14 6.36 14.01
CA ARG A 348 -0.96 6.35 14.90
C ARG A 348 0.20 5.55 14.31
N ALA A 349 -0.08 4.40 13.67
CA ALA A 349 0.96 3.60 13.03
C ALA A 349 1.61 4.36 11.87
N LEU A 350 0.81 4.95 10.96
CA LEU A 350 1.31 5.74 9.84
C LEU A 350 2.12 6.95 10.31
N SER A 351 1.66 7.67 11.35
CA SER A 351 2.40 8.81 11.92
C SER A 351 3.76 8.38 12.48
N ARG A 352 3.80 7.24 13.20
CA ARG A 352 5.07 6.67 13.71
C ARG A 352 6.00 6.26 12.58
N ARG A 353 5.48 5.56 11.56
CA ARG A 353 6.27 5.13 10.39
C ARG A 353 6.83 6.34 9.62
N THR A 354 6.06 7.42 9.47
CA THR A 354 6.55 8.68 8.89
C THR A 354 7.66 9.30 9.73
N PHE A 355 7.52 9.31 11.05
CA PHE A 355 8.57 9.78 11.95
C PHE A 355 9.85 8.92 11.84
N PHE A 356 9.72 7.60 11.89
CA PHE A 356 10.86 6.70 11.76
C PHE A 356 11.54 6.78 10.39
N ALA A 357 10.77 6.99 9.31
CA ALA A 357 11.34 7.22 7.98
C ALA A 357 12.22 8.49 7.97
N LYS A 358 11.72 9.58 8.57
CA LYS A 358 12.50 10.83 8.72
C LYS A 358 13.80 10.60 9.50
N VAL A 359 13.78 9.80 10.54
CA VAL A 359 14.97 9.50 11.37
C VAL A 359 15.91 8.52 10.68
N LEU A 360 15.41 7.36 10.25
CA LEU A 360 16.26 6.30 9.66
C LEU A 360 17.00 6.79 8.42
N TYR A 361 16.27 7.43 7.51
CA TYR A 361 16.85 7.91 6.25
C TYR A 361 17.66 9.21 6.39
N LEU A 362 17.66 9.85 7.56
CA LEU A 362 18.59 10.94 7.86
C LEU A 362 20.04 10.43 7.93
N PHE A 363 20.23 9.23 8.50
CA PHE A 363 21.55 8.60 8.68
C PHE A 363 22.07 7.98 7.38
N ASN A 364 22.39 8.80 6.39
CA ASN A 364 22.74 8.37 5.03
C ASN A 364 24.21 8.03 4.77
N LYS A 365 25.06 8.00 5.80
CA LYS A 365 26.46 7.57 5.63
C LYS A 365 26.58 6.06 5.74
N ALA A 366 27.31 5.41 4.82
CA ALA A 366 27.52 3.96 4.82
C ALA A 366 28.00 3.42 6.18
N ARG A 367 28.92 4.13 6.84
CA ARG A 367 29.40 3.76 8.17
C ARG A 367 28.27 3.70 9.21
N LEU A 368 27.31 4.61 9.15
CA LEU A 368 26.18 4.64 10.08
C LEU A 368 25.18 3.52 9.75
N GLN A 369 24.91 3.27 8.48
CA GLN A 369 24.08 2.14 8.06
C GLN A 369 24.71 0.81 8.50
N GLY A 370 26.03 0.66 8.34
CA GLY A 370 26.75 -0.52 8.86
C GLY A 370 26.60 -0.69 10.38
N VAL A 371 26.65 0.39 11.18
CA VAL A 371 26.39 0.29 12.63
C VAL A 371 24.96 -0.14 12.92
N ILE A 372 23.97 0.45 12.24
CA ILE A 372 22.55 0.12 12.45
C ILE A 372 22.27 -1.35 12.14
N TRP A 373 22.70 -1.84 10.98
CA TRP A 373 22.32 -3.18 10.51
C TRP A 373 23.26 -4.29 10.98
N HIS A 374 24.58 -4.02 11.10
CA HIS A 374 25.55 -5.06 11.49
C HIS A 374 25.71 -5.22 12.99
N ARG A 375 25.58 -4.11 13.77
CA ARG A 375 25.81 -4.15 15.21
C ARG A 375 24.55 -4.00 16.04
N MET A 376 23.60 -3.17 15.58
CA MET A 376 22.36 -2.85 16.30
C MET A 376 21.11 -3.45 15.64
N GLY A 377 21.26 -4.42 14.73
CA GLY A 377 20.15 -5.03 14.00
C GLY A 377 19.07 -5.59 14.92
N TRP A 378 19.45 -6.16 16.07
CA TRP A 378 18.50 -6.62 17.08
C TRP A 378 17.61 -5.50 17.64
N LEU A 379 18.17 -4.30 17.86
CA LEU A 379 17.42 -3.13 18.30
C LEU A 379 16.51 -2.59 17.20
N ALA A 380 17.00 -2.54 15.95
CA ALA A 380 16.20 -2.18 14.79
C ALA A 380 15.03 -3.16 14.62
N GLY A 381 15.23 -4.45 14.87
CA GLY A 381 14.19 -5.48 14.87
C GLY A 381 13.14 -5.27 15.96
N LEU A 382 13.57 -5.00 17.19
CA LEU A 382 12.65 -4.68 18.29
C LEU A 382 11.80 -3.43 17.96
N ILE A 383 12.43 -2.37 17.47
CA ILE A 383 11.74 -1.16 17.02
C ILE A 383 10.74 -1.51 15.91
N GLY A 384 11.14 -2.33 14.92
CA GLY A 384 10.27 -2.80 13.85
C GLY A 384 9.04 -3.52 14.38
N VAL A 385 9.22 -4.50 15.26
CA VAL A 385 8.11 -5.28 15.84
C VAL A 385 7.19 -4.40 16.69
N PHE A 386 7.70 -3.53 17.55
CA PHE A 386 6.88 -2.72 18.46
C PHE A 386 6.21 -1.52 17.79
N PHE A 387 6.84 -0.93 16.78
CA PHE A 387 6.40 0.36 16.24
C PHE A 387 5.91 0.30 14.79
N VAL A 388 6.31 -0.72 14.03
CA VAL A 388 5.95 -0.85 12.61
C VAL A 388 4.85 -1.88 12.40
N VAL A 389 4.90 -3.03 13.11
CA VAL A 389 3.96 -4.15 12.98
C VAL A 389 2.98 -4.18 14.17
N GLY A 390 1.87 -4.89 14.06
CA GLY A 390 0.96 -5.19 15.17
C GLY A 390 -0.05 -4.09 15.49
N TRP A 391 -0.33 -3.16 14.57
CA TRP A 391 -1.36 -2.12 14.77
C TRP A 391 -2.79 -2.65 14.66
N GLU A 392 -3.01 -3.80 14.04
CA GLU A 392 -4.28 -4.51 14.00
C GLU A 392 -4.05 -5.99 14.34
N LYS A 393 -4.97 -6.62 15.09
CA LYS A 393 -4.85 -8.02 15.52
C LYS A 393 -6.05 -8.83 15.04
N LYS A 394 -5.83 -10.10 14.72
CA LYS A 394 -6.91 -11.09 14.60
C LYS A 394 -7.62 -11.14 15.97
N LYS A 395 -8.94 -11.33 15.92
CA LYS A 395 -9.73 -11.57 17.14
C LYS A 395 -9.37 -12.91 17.74
#